data_8670a1c7a634b64a37effec0f7284372
#
_entry.id   8670a1c7a634b64a37effec0f7284372
#
_cell.length_a   1.000
_cell.length_b   1.000
_cell.length_c   1.000
_cell.angle_alpha   90.00
_cell.angle_beta   90.00
_cell.angle_gamma   90.00
#
_symmetry.space_group_name_H-M   'P 1'
#
loop_
_entity.id
_entity.type
_entity.pdbx_description
1 polymer ?
#
loop_
_entity_poly.entity_id
_entity_poly.type
_entity_poly.pdbx_seq_one_letter_code
_entity_poly.pdbx_strand_id
1 'polypeptide(L)'
;MLVVAALGGNALQRRGQPLEAEVAERNAKLAAGALAEIARQHRLVVTHGNGPQIGLLALQSEAYRDVRSYPLDLLGAESEGMIGYLLERELANALPERNVASLLTQTVVDALDPAFRKPTKPIGPVYEAREALSLASERGWHVAPDGDRWRRVVASPIPRSVVELSTIRLLLDHDVLVVCAGGGGVPIIVGSDGARHGVEAVVDKDAATALVARELDADLLLLLTDVPAVETGWGTEVARPIGQIAAPELQALKFAQGSMAPKVAAAASFVIATGARAAIGALSDAAALVSGTTGTQVVPERHSVLRT
;
A
#
# COMPACT_ATOMS: atom_id res chain seq x y z
N MET A 1 -2.74 -21.19 5.34
CA MET A 1 -2.84 -19.87 5.98
C MET A 1 -3.49 -18.88 5.02
N LEU A 2 -4.09 -17.81 5.55
CA LEU A 2 -4.44 -16.63 4.77
C LEU A 2 -3.32 -15.59 4.90
N VAL A 3 -2.71 -15.25 3.78
CA VAL A 3 -1.67 -14.21 3.69
C VAL A 3 -2.25 -12.98 3.00
N VAL A 4 -2.09 -11.81 3.60
CA VAL A 4 -2.40 -10.53 2.95
C VAL A 4 -1.08 -9.83 2.65
N ALA A 5 -0.78 -9.65 1.36
CA ALA A 5 0.49 -9.12 0.89
C ALA A 5 0.34 -7.73 0.27
N ALA A 6 1.06 -6.75 0.79
CA ALA A 6 1.14 -5.40 0.24
C ALA A 6 2.36 -5.27 -0.68
N LEU A 7 2.15 -5.01 -1.97
CA LEU A 7 3.21 -4.61 -2.89
C LEU A 7 3.55 -3.13 -2.70
N GLY A 8 4.79 -2.82 -2.32
CA GLY A 8 5.30 -1.45 -2.27
C GLY A 8 5.23 -0.77 -3.65
N GLY A 9 5.10 0.56 -3.68
CA GLY A 9 5.17 1.30 -4.95
C GLY A 9 6.46 1.01 -5.73
N ASN A 10 7.58 0.85 -5.03
CA ASN A 10 8.87 0.51 -5.65
C ASN A 10 8.94 -0.93 -6.19
N ALA A 11 8.04 -1.84 -5.78
CA ALA A 11 7.95 -3.18 -6.37
C ALA A 11 7.38 -3.14 -7.80
N LEU A 12 6.48 -2.18 -8.06
CA LEU A 12 5.84 -1.98 -9.37
C LEU A 12 6.48 -0.86 -10.19
N GLN A 13 7.15 0.09 -9.55
CA GLN A 13 7.81 1.21 -10.19
C GLN A 13 9.05 1.60 -9.38
N ARG A 14 10.22 1.13 -9.79
CA ARG A 14 11.48 1.45 -9.10
C ARG A 14 11.85 2.93 -9.30
N ARG A 15 12.49 3.51 -8.31
CA ARG A 15 12.99 4.90 -8.43
C ARG A 15 13.89 5.04 -9.66
N GLY A 16 13.65 6.10 -10.45
CA GLY A 16 14.42 6.38 -11.68
C GLY A 16 13.98 5.63 -12.92
N GLN A 17 13.05 4.67 -12.83
CA GLN A 17 12.43 4.08 -14.01
C GLN A 17 11.39 5.03 -14.62
N PRO A 18 11.28 5.09 -15.97
CA PRO A 18 10.22 5.84 -16.63
C PRO A 18 8.85 5.19 -16.36
N LEU A 19 7.79 6.03 -16.33
CA LEU A 19 6.39 5.59 -16.16
C LEU A 19 5.83 5.11 -17.51
N GLU A 20 6.39 4.02 -18.03
CA GLU A 20 6.04 3.40 -19.31
C GLU A 20 5.33 2.06 -19.09
N ALA A 21 4.45 1.69 -20.03
CA ALA A 21 3.68 0.46 -19.95
C ALA A 21 4.56 -0.79 -19.87
N GLU A 22 5.61 -0.86 -20.67
CA GLU A 22 6.54 -1.98 -20.73
C GLU A 22 7.32 -2.16 -19.42
N VAL A 23 7.60 -1.06 -18.71
CA VAL A 23 8.23 -1.08 -17.40
C VAL A 23 7.24 -1.63 -16.35
N ALA A 24 6.00 -1.16 -16.38
CA ALA A 24 4.94 -1.62 -15.48
C ALA A 24 4.65 -3.12 -15.68
N GLU A 25 4.54 -3.58 -16.92
CA GLU A 25 4.32 -4.99 -17.27
C GLU A 25 5.46 -5.89 -16.76
N ARG A 26 6.72 -5.51 -17.04
CA ARG A 26 7.87 -6.26 -16.57
C ARG A 26 7.94 -6.36 -15.05
N ASN A 27 7.64 -5.27 -14.34
CA ASN A 27 7.65 -5.24 -12.88
C ASN A 27 6.46 -6.05 -12.32
N ALA A 28 5.27 -5.97 -12.92
CA ALA A 28 4.11 -6.79 -12.54
C ALA A 28 4.40 -8.29 -12.71
N LYS A 29 5.07 -8.69 -13.80
CA LYS A 29 5.50 -10.08 -14.03
C LYS A 29 6.47 -10.58 -12.97
N LEU A 30 7.44 -9.76 -12.56
CA LEU A 30 8.37 -10.11 -11.48
C LEU A 30 7.64 -10.26 -10.15
N ALA A 31 6.72 -9.33 -9.84
CA ALA A 31 5.92 -9.40 -8.62
C ALA A 31 5.01 -10.64 -8.60
N ALA A 32 4.34 -10.92 -9.71
CA ALA A 32 3.48 -12.10 -9.86
C ALA A 32 4.25 -13.40 -9.66
N GLY A 33 5.47 -13.52 -10.17
CA GLY A 33 6.33 -14.70 -9.95
C GLY A 33 6.60 -14.96 -8.47
N ALA A 34 6.99 -13.92 -7.71
CA ALA A 34 7.25 -14.04 -6.28
C ALA A 34 5.96 -14.34 -5.47
N LEU A 35 4.83 -13.73 -5.83
CA LEU A 35 3.54 -13.96 -5.18
C LEU A 35 2.96 -15.34 -5.50
N ALA A 36 3.21 -15.87 -6.70
CA ALA A 36 2.77 -17.20 -7.10
C ALA A 36 3.39 -18.30 -6.23
N GLU A 37 4.64 -18.15 -5.78
CA GLU A 37 5.28 -19.09 -4.85
C GLU A 37 4.50 -19.17 -3.52
N ILE A 38 4.02 -18.05 -3.01
CA ILE A 38 3.18 -17.98 -1.82
C ILE A 38 1.81 -18.61 -2.11
N ALA A 39 1.20 -18.22 -3.22
CA ALA A 39 -0.16 -18.63 -3.57
C ALA A 39 -0.31 -20.13 -3.81
N ARG A 40 0.73 -20.84 -4.24
CA ARG A 40 0.69 -22.32 -4.39
C ARG A 40 0.46 -23.07 -3.09
N GLN A 41 0.78 -22.45 -1.95
CA GLN A 41 0.70 -23.10 -0.63
C GLN A 41 -0.31 -22.42 0.31
N HIS A 42 -0.76 -21.20 -0.03
CA HIS A 42 -1.55 -20.36 0.86
C HIS A 42 -2.67 -19.64 0.11
N ARG A 43 -3.76 -19.32 0.82
CA ARG A 43 -4.72 -18.33 0.31
C ARG A 43 -4.06 -16.96 0.33
N LEU A 44 -4.25 -16.17 -0.71
CA LEU A 44 -3.54 -14.91 -0.88
C LEU A 44 -4.50 -13.78 -1.28
N VAL A 45 -4.38 -12.66 -0.57
CA VAL A 45 -4.89 -11.36 -0.97
C VAL A 45 -3.71 -10.46 -1.27
N VAL A 46 -3.75 -9.74 -2.37
CA VAL A 46 -2.70 -8.80 -2.80
C VAL A 46 -3.26 -7.40 -2.82
N THR A 47 -2.56 -6.48 -2.17
CA THR A 47 -2.79 -5.04 -2.32
C THR A 47 -1.56 -4.40 -2.98
N HIS A 48 -1.73 -3.24 -3.61
CA HIS A 48 -0.63 -2.60 -4.32
C HIS A 48 -0.63 -1.08 -4.15
N GLY A 49 0.55 -0.44 -4.32
CA GLY A 49 0.66 1.01 -4.39
C GLY A 49 0.35 1.53 -5.79
N ASN A 50 0.00 2.82 -5.88
CA ASN A 50 -0.29 3.52 -7.14
C ASN A 50 0.28 4.95 -7.19
N GLY A 51 1.09 5.36 -6.22
CA GLY A 51 1.51 6.76 -6.07
C GLY A 51 2.10 7.42 -7.33
N PRO A 52 3.03 6.78 -8.06
CA PRO A 52 3.52 7.32 -9.34
C PRO A 52 2.42 7.42 -10.39
N GLN A 53 1.56 6.40 -10.49
CA GLN A 53 0.53 6.28 -11.52
C GLN A 53 -0.60 7.30 -11.33
N ILE A 54 -1.13 7.46 -10.12
CA ILE A 54 -2.18 8.47 -9.86
C ILE A 54 -1.66 9.89 -10.13
N GLY A 55 -0.37 10.14 -9.86
CA GLY A 55 0.24 11.41 -10.18
C GLY A 55 0.38 11.67 -11.68
N LEU A 56 0.73 10.63 -12.46
CA LEU A 56 0.77 10.73 -13.91
C LEU A 56 -0.62 10.98 -14.49
N LEU A 57 -1.63 10.23 -14.05
CA LEU A 57 -3.03 10.41 -14.46
C LEU A 57 -3.54 11.81 -14.12
N ALA A 58 -3.19 12.36 -12.96
CA ALA A 58 -3.54 13.73 -12.60
C ALA A 58 -2.94 14.74 -13.57
N LEU A 59 -1.66 14.58 -13.97
CA LEU A 59 -1.04 15.47 -14.97
C LEU A 59 -1.67 15.33 -16.35
N GLN A 60 -2.00 14.10 -16.77
CA GLN A 60 -2.67 13.82 -18.05
C GLN A 60 -4.08 14.45 -18.06
N SER A 61 -4.85 14.29 -16.99
CA SER A 61 -6.17 14.90 -16.83
C SER A 61 -6.12 16.43 -16.87
N GLU A 62 -5.07 17.04 -16.28
CA GLU A 62 -4.87 18.48 -16.29
C GLU A 62 -4.36 19.02 -17.64
N ALA A 63 -3.73 18.19 -18.47
CA ALA A 63 -3.22 18.59 -19.78
C ALA A 63 -4.36 18.85 -20.78
N TYR A 64 -5.48 18.17 -20.66
CA TYR A 64 -6.66 18.41 -21.50
C TYR A 64 -7.53 19.51 -20.90
N ARG A 65 -7.41 20.72 -21.41
CA ARG A 65 -7.95 21.95 -20.81
C ARG A 65 -9.41 22.27 -21.16
N ASP A 66 -10.02 21.53 -22.08
CA ASP A 66 -11.40 21.79 -22.53
C ASP A 66 -12.46 21.31 -21.53
N VAL A 67 -12.04 20.49 -20.54
CA VAL A 67 -12.88 19.98 -19.46
C VAL A 67 -12.20 20.16 -18.12
N ARG A 68 -12.96 20.03 -17.03
CA ARG A 68 -12.37 20.00 -15.68
C ARG A 68 -11.57 18.72 -15.48
N SER A 69 -10.42 18.83 -14.82
CA SER A 69 -9.64 17.66 -14.40
C SER A 69 -10.46 16.73 -13.52
N TYR A 70 -10.24 15.43 -13.67
CA TYR A 70 -10.90 14.43 -12.83
C TYR A 70 -10.42 14.52 -11.39
N PRO A 71 -11.33 14.33 -10.41
CA PRO A 71 -10.96 14.29 -8.98
C PRO A 71 -10.15 13.04 -8.64
N LEU A 72 -9.44 13.09 -7.51
CA LEU A 72 -8.49 12.02 -7.13
C LEU A 72 -9.14 10.66 -6.88
N ASP A 73 -10.40 10.60 -6.47
CA ASP A 73 -11.12 9.34 -6.31
C ASP A 73 -11.30 8.62 -7.65
N LEU A 74 -11.68 9.33 -8.73
CA LEU A 74 -11.76 8.76 -10.08
C LEU A 74 -10.39 8.35 -10.62
N LEU A 75 -9.36 9.21 -10.46
CA LEU A 75 -7.98 8.88 -10.85
C LEU A 75 -7.43 7.71 -10.02
N GLY A 76 -7.85 7.60 -8.76
CA GLY A 76 -7.60 6.45 -7.89
C GLY A 76 -8.16 5.17 -8.48
N ALA A 77 -9.43 5.18 -8.90
CA ALA A 77 -10.09 4.05 -9.54
C ALA A 77 -9.43 3.66 -10.87
N GLU A 78 -9.06 4.63 -11.71
CA GLU A 78 -8.33 4.38 -12.96
C GLU A 78 -6.99 3.68 -12.69
N SER A 79 -6.20 4.18 -11.73
CA SER A 79 -4.90 3.60 -11.37
C SER A 79 -5.03 2.22 -10.72
N GLU A 80 -6.07 2.01 -9.90
CA GLU A 80 -6.37 0.72 -9.28
C GLU A 80 -6.71 -0.31 -10.35
N GLY A 81 -7.59 0.03 -11.31
CA GLY A 81 -7.95 -0.84 -12.43
C GLY A 81 -6.75 -1.15 -13.34
N MET A 82 -5.94 -0.16 -13.68
CA MET A 82 -4.76 -0.34 -14.53
C MET A 82 -3.73 -1.31 -13.91
N ILE A 83 -3.38 -1.10 -12.65
CA ILE A 83 -2.38 -1.93 -11.96
C ILE A 83 -2.98 -3.30 -11.62
N GLY A 84 -4.25 -3.32 -11.17
CA GLY A 84 -4.99 -4.53 -10.87
C GLY A 84 -5.05 -5.47 -12.07
N TYR A 85 -5.35 -4.94 -13.28
CA TYR A 85 -5.34 -5.69 -14.53
C TYR A 85 -3.98 -6.32 -14.82
N LEU A 86 -2.88 -5.55 -14.68
CA LEU A 86 -1.54 -6.09 -14.93
C LEU A 86 -1.18 -7.22 -13.95
N LEU A 87 -1.48 -7.04 -12.66
CA LEU A 87 -1.21 -8.06 -11.63
C LEU A 87 -2.07 -9.30 -11.81
N GLU A 88 -3.37 -9.14 -12.08
CA GLU A 88 -4.29 -10.25 -12.35
C GLU A 88 -3.81 -11.08 -13.54
N ARG A 89 -3.51 -10.43 -14.68
CA ARG A 89 -3.01 -11.08 -15.89
C ARG A 89 -1.72 -11.87 -15.63
N GLU A 90 -0.75 -11.27 -14.95
CA GLU A 90 0.53 -11.93 -14.69
C GLU A 90 0.44 -13.02 -13.61
N LEU A 91 -0.44 -12.86 -12.62
CA LEU A 91 -0.74 -13.92 -11.64
C LEU A 91 -1.47 -15.10 -12.31
N ALA A 92 -2.44 -14.85 -13.17
CA ALA A 92 -3.12 -15.91 -13.94
C ALA A 92 -2.15 -16.65 -14.87
N ASN A 93 -1.20 -15.94 -15.49
CA ASN A 93 -0.14 -16.57 -16.28
C ASN A 93 0.80 -17.45 -15.44
N ALA A 94 1.10 -17.05 -14.20
CA ALA A 94 1.97 -17.79 -13.28
C ALA A 94 1.25 -18.94 -12.54
N LEU A 95 -0.08 -18.92 -12.47
CA LEU A 95 -0.95 -19.85 -11.75
C LEU A 95 -2.16 -20.25 -12.63
N PRO A 96 -1.94 -20.95 -13.77
CA PRO A 96 -3.00 -21.26 -14.71
C PRO A 96 -4.10 -22.18 -14.12
N GLU A 97 -3.80 -22.85 -13.02
CA GLU A 97 -4.73 -23.72 -12.29
C GLU A 97 -5.62 -22.96 -11.29
N ARG A 98 -5.39 -21.67 -11.08
CA ARG A 98 -6.05 -20.89 -10.04
C ARG A 98 -6.78 -19.68 -10.60
N ASN A 99 -8.00 -19.44 -10.10
CA ASN A 99 -8.72 -18.23 -10.44
C ASN A 99 -8.11 -17.03 -9.73
N VAL A 100 -7.97 -15.92 -10.47
CA VAL A 100 -7.53 -14.62 -9.95
C VAL A 100 -8.61 -13.60 -10.27
N ALA A 101 -8.89 -12.70 -9.35
CA ALA A 101 -9.83 -11.60 -9.55
C ALA A 101 -9.24 -10.29 -9.04
N SER A 102 -9.34 -9.23 -9.83
CA SER A 102 -9.02 -7.87 -9.40
C SER A 102 -10.31 -7.10 -9.12
N LEU A 103 -10.42 -6.50 -7.94
CA LEU A 103 -11.57 -5.72 -7.50
C LEU A 103 -11.20 -4.24 -7.40
N LEU A 104 -11.99 -3.37 -8.00
CA LEU A 104 -12.05 -1.97 -7.60
C LEU A 104 -12.64 -1.90 -6.19
N THR A 105 -11.91 -1.28 -5.29
CA THR A 105 -12.19 -1.34 -3.85
C THR A 105 -12.42 0.05 -3.30
N GLN A 106 -13.53 0.26 -2.60
CA GLN A 106 -13.87 1.51 -1.95
C GLN A 106 -13.47 1.48 -0.47
N THR A 107 -12.72 2.48 -0.04
CA THR A 107 -12.30 2.63 1.36
C THR A 107 -13.02 3.79 2.01
N VAL A 108 -13.83 3.50 3.02
CA VAL A 108 -14.56 4.50 3.79
C VAL A 108 -13.58 5.26 4.68
N VAL A 109 -13.66 6.59 4.65
CA VAL A 109 -12.89 7.50 5.50
C VAL A 109 -13.80 8.44 6.25
N ASP A 110 -13.28 9.07 7.32
CA ASP A 110 -14.01 10.07 8.08
C ASP A 110 -13.93 11.43 7.38
N ALA A 111 -15.08 12.04 7.06
CA ALA A 111 -15.15 13.37 6.46
C ALA A 111 -14.50 14.48 7.32
N LEU A 112 -14.38 14.25 8.63
CA LEU A 112 -13.78 15.17 9.59
C LEU A 112 -12.31 14.87 9.88
N ASP A 113 -11.70 13.90 9.18
CA ASP A 113 -10.29 13.55 9.39
C ASP A 113 -9.40 14.80 9.24
N PRO A 114 -8.49 15.06 10.20
CA PRO A 114 -7.56 16.20 10.14
C PRO A 114 -6.70 16.27 8.88
N ALA A 115 -6.47 15.13 8.21
CA ALA A 115 -5.72 15.05 6.97
C ALA A 115 -6.29 15.93 5.85
N PHE A 116 -7.59 16.16 5.82
CA PHE A 116 -8.21 17.06 4.83
C PHE A 116 -7.79 18.52 5.01
N ARG A 117 -7.47 18.92 6.24
CA ARG A 117 -6.97 20.28 6.54
C ARG A 117 -5.45 20.40 6.47
N LYS A 118 -4.73 19.28 6.59
CA LYS A 118 -3.27 19.24 6.56
C LYS A 118 -2.79 18.12 5.63
N PRO A 119 -2.81 18.33 4.31
CA PRO A 119 -2.33 17.37 3.34
C PRO A 119 -0.85 17.04 3.53
N THR A 120 -0.49 15.74 3.51
CA THR A 120 0.87 15.29 3.74
C THR A 120 1.31 14.14 2.82
N LYS A 121 0.37 13.50 2.10
CA LYS A 121 0.69 12.33 1.25
C LYS A 121 1.27 12.79 -0.08
N PRO A 122 2.55 12.47 -0.39
CA PRO A 122 3.15 12.84 -1.65
C PRO A 122 2.58 11.98 -2.80
N ILE A 123 2.24 12.64 -3.91
CA ILE A 123 1.83 12.00 -5.16
C ILE A 123 2.57 12.62 -6.35
N GLY A 124 2.59 11.88 -7.46
CA GLY A 124 3.14 12.36 -8.72
C GLY A 124 4.68 12.49 -8.75
N PRO A 125 5.22 13.21 -9.73
CA PRO A 125 6.64 13.42 -9.90
C PRO A 125 7.22 14.36 -8.85
N VAL A 126 8.54 14.42 -8.80
CA VAL A 126 9.30 15.39 -8.01
C VAL A 126 9.63 16.61 -8.86
N TYR A 127 9.69 17.77 -8.23
CA TYR A 127 9.95 19.07 -8.86
C TYR A 127 11.10 19.79 -8.16
N GLU A 128 11.73 20.74 -8.85
CA GLU A 128 12.56 21.74 -8.20
C GLU A 128 11.70 22.68 -7.34
N ALA A 129 12.26 23.23 -6.26
CA ALA A 129 11.49 24.07 -5.32
C ALA A 129 10.74 25.21 -6.02
N ARG A 130 11.40 25.93 -6.94
CA ARG A 130 10.81 27.06 -7.68
C ARG A 130 9.63 26.61 -8.55
N GLU A 131 9.77 25.48 -9.23
CA GLU A 131 8.72 24.91 -10.08
C GLU A 131 7.53 24.46 -9.23
N ALA A 132 7.77 23.74 -8.13
CA ALA A 132 6.72 23.28 -7.22
C ALA A 132 5.88 24.45 -6.68
N LEU A 133 6.53 25.53 -6.27
CA LEU A 133 5.85 26.73 -5.76
C LEU A 133 5.06 27.48 -6.85
N SER A 134 5.54 27.50 -8.11
CA SER A 134 4.78 28.03 -9.24
C SER A 134 3.52 27.21 -9.49
N LEU A 135 3.66 25.89 -9.57
CA LEU A 135 2.53 24.97 -9.74
C LEU A 135 1.53 25.05 -8.58
N ALA A 136 2.00 25.21 -7.35
CA ALA A 136 1.14 25.40 -6.19
C ALA A 136 0.26 26.65 -6.33
N SER A 137 0.86 27.77 -6.77
CA SER A 137 0.13 29.04 -7.01
C SER A 137 -0.84 28.95 -8.18
N GLU A 138 -0.41 28.34 -9.29
CA GLU A 138 -1.20 28.28 -10.53
C GLU A 138 -2.37 27.30 -10.43
N ARG A 139 -2.20 26.19 -9.69
CA ARG A 139 -3.12 25.06 -9.65
C ARG A 139 -3.81 24.85 -8.32
N GLY A 140 -3.50 25.67 -7.30
CA GLY A 140 -4.02 25.50 -5.95
C GLY A 140 -3.53 24.25 -5.23
N TRP A 141 -2.35 23.74 -5.60
CA TRP A 141 -1.80 22.56 -4.99
C TRP A 141 -1.17 22.85 -3.63
N HIS A 142 -1.25 21.85 -2.74
CA HIS A 142 -0.33 21.79 -1.62
C HIS A 142 0.96 21.09 -2.06
N VAL A 143 2.11 21.62 -1.69
CA VAL A 143 3.42 21.04 -2.00
C VAL A 143 4.28 20.97 -0.75
N ALA A 144 5.13 19.96 -0.66
CA ALA A 144 6.04 19.78 0.46
C ALA A 144 7.41 19.24 -0.01
N PRO A 145 8.49 19.45 0.78
CA PRO A 145 9.78 18.83 0.53
C PRO A 145 9.69 17.29 0.53
N ASP A 146 10.43 16.65 -0.38
CA ASP A 146 10.61 15.20 -0.48
C ASP A 146 12.10 14.92 -0.77
N GLY A 147 12.89 14.78 0.27
CA GLY A 147 14.35 14.80 0.19
C GLY A 147 14.90 16.18 -0.18
N ASP A 148 15.69 16.22 -1.23
CA ASP A 148 16.25 17.44 -1.83
C ASP A 148 15.33 18.11 -2.87
N ARG A 149 14.18 17.48 -3.16
CA ARG A 149 13.19 17.92 -4.14
C ARG A 149 11.87 18.28 -3.46
N TRP A 150 10.85 18.60 -4.25
CA TRP A 150 9.50 18.91 -3.82
C TRP A 150 8.48 18.08 -4.55
N ARG A 151 7.33 17.85 -3.91
CA ARG A 151 6.24 17.06 -4.49
C ARG A 151 4.88 17.65 -4.12
N ARG A 152 3.87 17.44 -4.97
CA ARG A 152 2.47 17.65 -4.60
C ARG A 152 2.11 16.76 -3.44
N VAL A 153 1.41 17.30 -2.43
CA VAL A 153 0.86 16.55 -1.31
C VAL A 153 -0.66 16.68 -1.26
N VAL A 154 -1.33 15.60 -0.90
CA VAL A 154 -2.79 15.51 -0.82
C VAL A 154 -3.23 14.97 0.53
N ALA A 155 -4.53 15.07 0.85
CA ALA A 155 -5.08 14.48 2.05
C ALA A 155 -4.88 12.95 2.06
N SER A 156 -4.54 12.40 3.23
CA SER A 156 -4.43 10.95 3.43
C SER A 156 -5.12 10.56 4.73
N PRO A 157 -6.47 10.48 4.70
CA PRO A 157 -7.26 10.12 5.86
C PRO A 157 -7.06 8.66 6.27
N ILE A 158 -7.34 8.36 7.53
CA ILE A 158 -7.25 7.01 8.09
C ILE A 158 -8.38 6.14 7.53
N PRO A 159 -8.10 4.94 6.96
CA PRO A 159 -9.13 4.02 6.50
C PRO A 159 -9.96 3.46 7.67
N ARG A 160 -11.28 3.44 7.52
CA ARG A 160 -12.23 2.97 8.55
C ARG A 160 -12.80 1.58 8.23
N SER A 161 -13.21 1.36 6.99
CA SER A 161 -13.72 0.09 6.50
C SER A 161 -13.55 -0.02 4.99
N VAL A 162 -13.61 -1.25 4.47
CA VAL A 162 -13.57 -1.56 3.04
C VAL A 162 -14.95 -2.10 2.65
N VAL A 163 -15.55 -1.50 1.62
CA VAL A 163 -16.92 -1.80 1.22
C VAL A 163 -17.05 -3.21 0.66
N GLU A 164 -16.08 -3.66 -0.13
CA GLU A 164 -16.09 -4.95 -0.83
C GLU A 164 -15.61 -6.13 0.03
N LEU A 165 -15.42 -5.93 1.34
CA LEU A 165 -14.86 -6.96 2.23
C LEU A 165 -15.63 -8.29 2.22
N SER A 166 -16.96 -8.23 2.19
CA SER A 166 -17.81 -9.43 2.10
C SER A 166 -17.61 -10.17 0.76
N THR A 167 -17.43 -9.43 -0.33
CA THR A 167 -17.13 -9.99 -1.66
C THR A 167 -15.73 -10.63 -1.67
N ILE A 168 -14.75 -9.99 -1.04
CA ILE A 168 -13.39 -10.56 -0.89
C ILE A 168 -13.46 -11.89 -0.13
N ARG A 169 -14.19 -11.94 0.99
CA ARG A 169 -14.39 -13.20 1.76
C ARG A 169 -15.01 -14.29 0.89
N LEU A 170 -16.09 -13.97 0.17
CA LEU A 170 -16.76 -14.93 -0.74
C LEU A 170 -15.80 -15.49 -1.77
N LEU A 171 -14.97 -14.68 -2.39
CA LEU A 171 -13.99 -15.12 -3.38
C LEU A 171 -12.91 -16.02 -2.74
N LEU A 172 -12.41 -15.66 -1.56
CA LEU A 172 -11.44 -16.46 -0.81
C LEU A 172 -12.02 -17.83 -0.40
N ASP A 173 -13.29 -17.91 -0.05
CA ASP A 173 -13.97 -19.18 0.29
C ASP A 173 -14.12 -20.11 -0.93
N HIS A 174 -14.02 -19.55 -2.15
CA HIS A 174 -13.99 -20.30 -3.42
C HIS A 174 -12.56 -20.44 -3.99
N ASP A 175 -11.53 -20.29 -3.15
CA ASP A 175 -10.10 -20.39 -3.50
C ASP A 175 -9.65 -19.45 -4.63
N VAL A 176 -10.31 -18.31 -4.78
CA VAL A 176 -9.89 -17.25 -5.72
C VAL A 176 -8.81 -16.40 -5.07
N LEU A 177 -7.69 -16.16 -5.77
CA LEU A 177 -6.71 -15.16 -5.38
C LEU A 177 -7.27 -13.77 -5.68
N VAL A 178 -7.24 -12.87 -4.69
CA VAL A 178 -7.86 -11.54 -4.83
C VAL A 178 -6.79 -10.45 -4.85
N VAL A 179 -6.84 -9.58 -5.87
CA VAL A 179 -6.12 -8.30 -5.92
C VAL A 179 -7.13 -7.21 -5.57
N CYS A 180 -6.84 -6.38 -4.56
CA CYS A 180 -7.77 -5.35 -4.08
C CYS A 180 -7.05 -4.19 -3.37
N ALA A 181 -7.79 -3.19 -2.96
CA ALA A 181 -7.33 -2.02 -2.22
C ALA A 181 -6.08 -1.36 -2.85
N GLY A 182 -6.05 -1.27 -4.18
CA GLY A 182 -4.98 -0.63 -4.92
C GLY A 182 -4.88 0.86 -4.57
N GLY A 183 -3.65 1.33 -4.25
CA GLY A 183 -3.45 2.68 -3.75
C GLY A 183 -4.07 2.99 -2.39
N GLY A 184 -4.57 1.96 -1.68
CA GLY A 184 -5.32 2.08 -0.44
C GLY A 184 -6.84 2.04 -0.65
N GLY A 185 -7.31 1.77 -1.86
CA GLY A 185 -8.69 1.81 -2.29
C GLY A 185 -9.18 3.23 -2.64
N VAL A 186 -10.28 3.31 -3.35
CA VAL A 186 -10.94 4.58 -3.72
C VAL A 186 -11.56 5.21 -2.46
N PRO A 187 -11.10 6.41 -2.03
CA PRO A 187 -11.60 7.02 -0.80
C PRO A 187 -13.02 7.54 -0.96
N ILE A 188 -13.90 7.13 -0.06
CA ILE A 188 -15.28 7.59 0.01
C ILE A 188 -15.68 8.00 1.42
N ILE A 189 -16.67 8.85 1.53
CA ILE A 189 -17.44 9.11 2.75
C ILE A 189 -18.86 8.56 2.59
N VAL A 190 -19.49 8.22 3.73
CA VAL A 190 -20.88 7.81 3.76
C VAL A 190 -21.70 8.94 4.38
N GLY A 191 -22.66 9.48 3.64
CA GLY A 191 -23.56 10.51 4.12
C GLY A 191 -24.54 10.01 5.18
N SER A 192 -25.23 10.92 5.83
CA SER A 192 -26.26 10.58 6.82
C SER A 192 -27.46 9.84 6.24
N ASP A 193 -27.66 9.93 4.94
CA ASP A 193 -28.63 9.19 4.16
C ASP A 193 -28.16 7.81 3.67
N GLY A 194 -26.91 7.43 4.00
CA GLY A 194 -26.26 6.22 3.55
C GLY A 194 -25.66 6.30 2.15
N ALA A 195 -25.78 7.44 1.44
CA ALA A 195 -25.18 7.62 0.13
C ALA A 195 -23.64 7.69 0.22
N ARG A 196 -22.96 7.12 -0.78
CA ARG A 196 -21.50 7.11 -0.88
C ARG A 196 -21.05 8.23 -1.81
N HIS A 197 -20.04 8.97 -1.38
CA HIS A 197 -19.47 10.08 -2.15
C HIS A 197 -17.96 9.94 -2.18
N GLY A 198 -17.36 10.04 -3.38
CA GLY A 198 -15.91 10.11 -3.54
C GLY A 198 -15.35 11.39 -2.90
N VAL A 199 -14.10 11.34 -2.46
CA VAL A 199 -13.42 12.50 -1.85
C VAL A 199 -12.03 12.71 -2.42
N GLU A 200 -11.58 13.96 -2.42
CA GLU A 200 -10.29 14.40 -2.93
C GLU A 200 -9.16 14.00 -1.95
N ALA A 201 -8.80 12.73 -1.95
CA ALA A 201 -7.82 12.14 -1.04
C ALA A 201 -7.13 10.92 -1.65
N VAL A 202 -6.06 10.45 -1.00
CA VAL A 202 -5.40 9.17 -1.30
C VAL A 202 -5.14 8.45 0.03
N VAL A 203 -5.71 7.28 0.21
CA VAL A 203 -5.54 6.47 1.42
C VAL A 203 -4.12 5.88 1.46
N ASP A 204 -3.54 5.74 2.64
CA ASP A 204 -2.27 5.03 2.77
C ASP A 204 -2.47 3.54 2.54
N LYS A 205 -1.75 2.99 1.56
CA LYS A 205 -1.82 1.58 1.16
C LYS A 205 -1.51 0.63 2.32
N ASP A 206 -0.46 0.92 3.10
CA ASP A 206 -0.03 0.01 4.16
C ASP A 206 -1.08 -0.01 5.30
N ALA A 207 -1.68 1.14 5.61
CA ALA A 207 -2.80 1.24 6.55
C ALA A 207 -4.06 0.50 6.04
N ALA A 208 -4.42 0.67 4.76
CA ALA A 208 -5.55 -0.05 4.16
C ALA A 208 -5.30 -1.56 4.13
N THR A 209 -4.06 -1.98 3.81
CA THR A 209 -3.71 -3.40 3.83
C THR A 209 -3.81 -4.01 5.23
N ALA A 210 -3.34 -3.31 6.26
CA ALA A 210 -3.47 -3.76 7.64
C ALA A 210 -4.94 -3.86 8.08
N LEU A 211 -5.79 -2.93 7.63
CA LEU A 211 -7.23 -2.99 7.83
C LEU A 211 -7.84 -4.22 7.15
N VAL A 212 -7.57 -4.44 5.87
CA VAL A 212 -8.03 -5.63 5.12
C VAL A 212 -7.57 -6.92 5.80
N ALA A 213 -6.29 -7.00 6.19
CA ALA A 213 -5.73 -8.18 6.86
C ALA A 213 -6.43 -8.46 8.20
N ARG A 214 -6.68 -7.42 9.00
CA ARG A 214 -7.40 -7.54 10.27
C ARG A 214 -8.83 -8.01 10.07
N GLU A 215 -9.56 -7.39 9.16
CA GLU A 215 -10.97 -7.68 8.90
C GLU A 215 -11.18 -9.06 8.22
N LEU A 216 -10.17 -9.60 7.57
CA LEU A 216 -10.18 -10.94 6.98
C LEU A 216 -9.64 -12.02 7.94
N ASP A 217 -9.24 -11.67 9.15
CA ASP A 217 -8.61 -12.58 10.11
C ASP A 217 -7.37 -13.27 9.51
N ALA A 218 -6.49 -12.50 8.85
CA ALA A 218 -5.31 -13.02 8.19
C ALA A 218 -4.30 -13.60 9.19
N ASP A 219 -3.69 -14.72 8.84
CA ASP A 219 -2.63 -15.36 9.62
C ASP A 219 -1.30 -14.61 9.51
N LEU A 220 -1.09 -13.87 8.40
CA LEU A 220 0.13 -13.12 8.12
C LEU A 220 -0.17 -11.86 7.32
N LEU A 221 0.32 -10.71 7.80
CA LEU A 221 0.47 -9.48 7.02
C LEU A 221 1.89 -9.41 6.47
N LEU A 222 2.02 -9.36 5.13
CA LEU A 222 3.31 -9.31 4.44
C LEU A 222 3.47 -7.96 3.73
N LEU A 223 4.44 -7.15 4.18
CA LEU A 223 4.72 -5.83 3.61
C LEU A 223 5.99 -5.89 2.74
N LEU A 224 5.79 -6.05 1.44
CA LEU A 224 6.87 -6.21 0.46
C LEU A 224 7.41 -4.84 0.02
N THR A 225 8.72 -4.72 0.00
CA THR A 225 9.45 -3.49 -0.31
C THR A 225 10.71 -3.79 -1.14
N ASP A 226 11.58 -2.81 -1.32
CA ASP A 226 12.85 -2.89 -2.06
C ASP A 226 14.08 -3.11 -1.16
N VAL A 227 13.87 -3.15 0.16
CA VAL A 227 14.95 -3.42 1.13
C VAL A 227 14.75 -4.75 1.84
N PRO A 228 15.83 -5.45 2.23
CA PRO A 228 15.74 -6.80 2.81
C PRO A 228 15.10 -6.81 4.20
N ALA A 229 15.23 -5.76 4.99
CA ALA A 229 14.69 -5.68 6.34
C ALA A 229 14.51 -4.21 6.78
N VAL A 230 13.80 -3.99 7.87
CA VAL A 230 13.80 -2.71 8.60
C VAL A 230 15.14 -2.57 9.31
N GLU A 231 15.73 -1.38 9.29
CA GLU A 231 16.99 -1.09 9.97
C GLU A 231 16.82 -0.02 11.04
N THR A 232 17.46 -0.21 12.17
CA THR A 232 17.74 0.87 13.10
C THR A 232 18.92 1.70 12.59
N GLY A 233 18.91 3.03 12.83
CA GLY A 233 20.01 3.89 12.39
C GLY A 233 20.15 3.99 10.87
N TRP A 234 19.08 3.84 10.11
CA TRP A 234 19.08 3.94 8.65
C TRP A 234 19.84 5.18 8.15
N GLY A 235 20.70 4.98 7.15
CA GLY A 235 21.50 6.06 6.56
C GLY A 235 22.73 6.47 7.38
N THR A 236 23.10 5.73 8.43
CA THR A 236 24.30 5.94 9.24
C THR A 236 25.22 4.70 9.21
N GLU A 237 26.47 4.85 9.62
CA GLU A 237 27.44 3.75 9.74
C GLU A 237 27.05 2.70 10.80
N VAL A 238 26.11 3.05 11.68
CA VAL A 238 25.63 2.14 12.76
C VAL A 238 24.31 1.46 12.39
N ALA A 239 23.91 1.53 11.11
CA ALA A 239 22.70 0.84 10.63
C ALA A 239 22.76 -0.67 10.94
N ARG A 240 21.68 -1.21 11.49
CA ARG A 240 21.55 -2.64 11.83
C ARG A 240 20.17 -3.16 11.41
N PRO A 241 20.08 -4.26 10.65
CA PRO A 241 18.83 -4.89 10.32
C PRO A 241 18.17 -5.50 11.56
N ILE A 242 16.86 -5.38 11.63
CA ILE A 242 16.01 -5.99 12.65
C ILE A 242 15.52 -7.33 12.11
N GLY A 243 15.92 -8.45 12.70
CA GLY A 243 15.47 -9.78 12.32
C GLY A 243 14.09 -10.12 12.88
N GLN A 244 13.95 -10.04 14.22
CA GLN A 244 12.65 -10.25 14.89
C GLN A 244 12.49 -9.21 15.99
N ILE A 245 11.26 -8.70 16.14
CA ILE A 245 10.93 -7.68 17.13
C ILE A 245 9.47 -7.82 17.60
N ALA A 246 9.21 -7.51 18.85
CA ALA A 246 7.85 -7.41 19.36
C ALA A 246 7.16 -6.15 18.83
N ALA A 247 5.86 -6.24 18.53
CA ALA A 247 5.13 -5.12 17.93
C ALA A 247 5.13 -3.84 18.79
N PRO A 248 4.98 -3.88 20.13
CA PRO A 248 5.11 -2.69 20.96
C PRO A 248 6.50 -2.05 20.93
N GLU A 249 7.56 -2.87 20.89
CA GLU A 249 8.92 -2.39 20.77
C GLU A 249 9.16 -1.70 19.42
N LEU A 250 8.68 -2.32 18.32
CA LEU A 250 8.76 -1.75 16.98
C LEU A 250 8.02 -0.41 16.90
N GLN A 251 6.85 -0.30 17.52
CA GLN A 251 6.06 0.94 17.55
C GLN A 251 6.76 2.07 18.31
N ALA A 252 7.57 1.74 19.32
CA ALA A 252 8.33 2.72 20.10
C ALA A 252 9.55 3.28 19.35
N LEU A 253 10.04 2.61 18.32
CA LEU A 253 11.15 3.07 17.50
C LEU A 253 10.73 4.26 16.62
N LYS A 254 11.66 5.21 16.47
CA LYS A 254 11.45 6.36 15.58
C LYS A 254 12.07 6.07 14.22
N PHE A 255 11.27 6.18 13.18
CA PHE A 255 11.71 6.09 11.80
C PHE A 255 11.60 7.45 11.12
N ALA A 256 12.54 7.75 10.22
CA ALA A 256 12.45 8.94 9.38
C ALA A 256 11.14 8.93 8.57
N GLN A 257 10.57 10.10 8.35
CA GLN A 257 9.41 10.23 7.48
C GLN A 257 9.78 9.77 6.06
N GLY A 258 9.01 8.82 5.52
CA GLY A 258 9.27 8.20 4.22
C GLY A 258 8.47 6.92 4.05
N SER A 259 8.90 6.03 3.18
CA SER A 259 8.16 4.79 2.84
C SER A 259 8.17 3.74 3.95
N MET A 260 9.14 3.77 4.88
CA MET A 260 9.27 2.73 5.94
C MET A 260 8.34 2.99 7.13
N ALA A 261 8.19 4.23 7.59
CA ALA A 261 7.37 4.56 8.75
C ALA A 261 5.90 4.06 8.64
N PRO A 262 5.19 4.22 7.50
CA PRO A 262 3.85 3.65 7.34
C PRO A 262 3.82 2.13 7.44
N LYS A 263 4.83 1.43 6.88
CA LYS A 263 4.92 -0.04 6.94
C LYS A 263 5.09 -0.53 8.37
N VAL A 264 6.00 0.09 9.09
CA VAL A 264 6.24 -0.23 10.51
C VAL A 264 4.97 0.00 11.34
N ALA A 265 4.29 1.13 11.15
CA ALA A 265 3.05 1.44 11.85
C ALA A 265 1.94 0.42 11.51
N ALA A 266 1.78 0.06 10.23
CA ALA A 266 0.80 -0.92 9.76
C ALA A 266 1.08 -2.31 10.35
N ALA A 267 2.34 -2.78 10.29
CA ALA A 267 2.74 -4.07 10.84
C ALA A 267 2.50 -4.14 12.35
N ALA A 268 2.96 -3.14 13.11
CA ALA A 268 2.79 -3.10 14.56
C ALA A 268 1.29 -3.05 14.95
N SER A 269 0.51 -2.19 14.29
CA SER A 269 -0.94 -2.07 14.53
C SER A 269 -1.67 -3.39 14.26
N PHE A 270 -1.36 -4.07 13.16
CA PHE A 270 -1.97 -5.36 12.84
C PHE A 270 -1.65 -6.41 13.90
N VAL A 271 -0.38 -6.56 14.26
CA VAL A 271 0.05 -7.57 15.25
C VAL A 271 -0.55 -7.29 16.63
N ILE A 272 -0.58 -6.04 17.07
CA ILE A 272 -1.19 -5.65 18.35
C ILE A 272 -2.70 -5.95 18.37
N ALA A 273 -3.38 -5.69 17.25
CA ALA A 273 -4.84 -5.86 17.18
C ALA A 273 -5.28 -7.32 17.05
N THR A 274 -4.47 -8.18 16.41
CA THR A 274 -4.90 -9.54 16.04
C THR A 274 -4.15 -10.64 16.76
N GLY A 275 -2.95 -10.39 17.28
CA GLY A 275 -2.04 -11.43 17.77
C GLY A 275 -1.40 -12.27 16.66
N ALA A 276 -1.76 -12.06 15.40
CA ALA A 276 -1.10 -12.69 14.25
C ALA A 276 0.24 -11.98 13.96
N ARG A 277 1.12 -12.60 13.16
CA ARG A 277 2.42 -12.02 12.85
C ARG A 277 2.39 -11.14 11.59
N ALA A 278 3.35 -10.22 11.49
CA ALA A 278 3.62 -9.51 10.26
C ALA A 278 5.08 -9.67 9.85
N ALA A 279 5.39 -9.49 8.55
CA ALA A 279 6.75 -9.50 8.05
C ALA A 279 6.98 -8.33 7.07
N ILE A 280 8.16 -7.72 7.15
CA ILE A 280 8.59 -6.63 6.27
C ILE A 280 9.90 -7.03 5.61
N GLY A 281 9.99 -6.94 4.28
CA GLY A 281 11.22 -7.26 3.58
C GLY A 281 11.11 -7.20 2.06
N ALA A 282 12.15 -7.67 1.38
CA ALA A 282 12.27 -7.57 -0.06
C ALA A 282 11.29 -8.50 -0.80
N LEU A 283 10.75 -8.02 -1.92
CA LEU A 283 9.89 -8.84 -2.79
C LEU A 283 10.58 -10.13 -3.27
N SER A 284 11.89 -10.09 -3.53
CA SER A 284 12.67 -11.28 -3.91
C SER A 284 12.66 -12.39 -2.88
N ASP A 285 12.43 -12.04 -1.62
CA ASP A 285 12.50 -12.96 -0.47
C ASP A 285 11.10 -13.33 0.04
N ALA A 286 10.06 -13.11 -0.76
CA ALA A 286 8.66 -13.21 -0.35
C ALA A 286 8.32 -14.57 0.29
N ALA A 287 8.74 -15.70 -0.28
CA ALA A 287 8.53 -17.04 0.30
C ALA A 287 9.29 -17.24 1.64
N ALA A 288 10.53 -16.72 1.72
CA ALA A 288 11.35 -16.78 2.93
C ALA A 288 10.80 -15.88 4.05
N LEU A 289 10.18 -14.73 3.70
CA LEU A 289 9.44 -13.89 4.63
C LEU A 289 8.23 -14.62 5.22
N VAL A 290 7.48 -15.35 4.40
CA VAL A 290 6.35 -16.18 4.84
C VAL A 290 6.80 -17.28 5.78
N SER A 291 7.92 -17.95 5.50
CA SER A 291 8.48 -18.99 6.39
C SER A 291 9.15 -18.41 7.66
N GLY A 292 9.35 -17.09 7.73
CA GLY A 292 9.96 -16.43 8.89
C GLY A 292 11.48 -16.50 8.96
N THR A 293 12.15 -16.84 7.85
CA THR A 293 13.61 -17.04 7.80
C THR A 293 14.38 -15.78 7.37
N THR A 294 13.71 -14.78 6.84
CA THR A 294 14.31 -13.52 6.39
C THR A 294 13.47 -12.31 6.79
N GLY A 295 13.99 -11.10 6.53
CA GLY A 295 13.33 -9.83 6.76
C GLY A 295 13.15 -9.50 8.24
N THR A 296 12.30 -8.52 8.49
CA THR A 296 11.88 -8.16 9.85
C THR A 296 10.58 -8.86 10.18
N GLN A 297 10.63 -9.79 11.13
CA GLN A 297 9.47 -10.51 11.64
C GLN A 297 8.91 -9.76 12.84
N VAL A 298 7.68 -9.28 12.72
CA VAL A 298 6.98 -8.58 13.79
C VAL A 298 6.03 -9.56 14.48
N VAL A 299 6.23 -9.75 15.77
CA VAL A 299 5.53 -10.77 16.57
C VAL A 299 4.77 -10.14 17.74
N PRO A 300 3.74 -10.80 18.29
CA PRO A 300 3.12 -10.39 19.54
C PRO A 300 4.14 -10.34 20.68
N GLU A 301 3.88 -9.50 21.67
CA GLU A 301 4.66 -9.50 22.90
C GLU A 301 4.58 -10.89 23.56
N ARG A 302 5.72 -11.49 23.87
CA ARG A 302 5.72 -12.73 24.66
C ARG A 302 5.30 -12.39 26.08
N HIS A 303 4.10 -12.74 26.47
CA HIS A 303 3.76 -12.78 27.88
C HIS A 303 4.68 -13.80 28.56
N SER A 304 5.62 -13.31 29.36
CA SER A 304 6.35 -14.17 30.29
C SER A 304 5.32 -14.71 31.28
N VAL A 305 4.85 -15.92 31.04
CA VAL A 305 4.13 -16.68 32.06
C VAL A 305 5.18 -16.96 33.15
N LEU A 306 5.20 -16.12 34.18
CA LEU A 306 5.90 -16.45 35.43
C LEU A 306 5.31 -17.78 35.90
N ARG A 307 6.05 -18.89 35.70
CA ARG A 307 5.77 -20.13 36.38
C ARG A 307 6.12 -19.89 37.86
N THR A 308 5.07 -19.66 38.65
CA THR A 308 5.12 -19.74 40.11
C THR A 308 5.30 -21.19 40.53
#